data_82cdeb607d3b6712744106e5d232e75e
#
_entry.id   82cdeb607d3b6712744106e5d232e75e
#
_cell.length_a   1.000
_cell.length_b   1.000
_cell.length_c   1.000
_cell.angle_alpha   90.00
_cell.angle_beta   90.00
_cell.angle_gamma   90.00
#
_symmetry.space_group_name_H-M   'P 1'
#
loop_
_entity.id
_entity.type
_entity.pdbx_description
1 polymer ?
#
loop_
_entity_poly.entity_id
_entity_poly.type
_entity_poly.pdbx_seq_one_letter_code
_entity_poly.pdbx_strand_id
1 'polypeptide(L)'
;VMIPLGNFPVVKKDTILKEAIETMGSSNLGIISVVDNNNTLLGIITDGDLRRKLLKVQKPLSFFLIDDVVDHCIKEPLTTLLEVKLTDALKIMEDNEIWDLPVVNENNKLIGMLHLHQVVKKLLF
;
A
#
# COMPACT_ATOMS: atom_id res chain seq x y z
N VAL A 1 7.13 -13.66 -8.34
CA VAL A 1 5.86 -13.56 -7.60
C VAL A 1 5.53 -12.11 -7.20
N MET A 2 6.52 -11.25 -7.18
CA MET A 2 6.31 -9.82 -6.93
C MET A 2 5.51 -9.19 -8.06
N ILE A 3 4.47 -8.41 -7.70
CA ILE A 3 3.72 -7.60 -8.66
C ILE A 3 4.59 -6.39 -9.00
N PRO A 4 4.95 -6.18 -10.28
CA PRO A 4 5.84 -5.07 -10.65
C PRO A 4 5.12 -3.73 -10.61
N LEU A 5 5.89 -2.65 -10.58
CA LEU A 5 5.36 -1.29 -10.73
C LEU A 5 4.52 -1.21 -12.00
N GLY A 6 3.42 -0.44 -11.92
CA GLY A 6 2.45 -0.31 -12.99
C GLY A 6 1.28 -1.29 -12.89
N ASN A 7 1.41 -2.36 -12.10
CA ASN A 7 0.38 -3.39 -11.96
C ASN A 7 -0.29 -3.37 -10.57
N PHE A 8 -0.03 -2.34 -9.78
CA PHE A 8 -0.72 -2.11 -8.51
C PHE A 8 -0.84 -0.59 -8.26
N PRO A 9 -1.78 -0.15 -7.41
CA PRO A 9 -2.04 1.29 -7.24
C PRO A 9 -0.88 2.01 -6.54
N VAL A 10 -0.38 3.06 -7.18
CA VAL A 10 0.64 3.96 -6.63
C VAL A 10 0.20 5.39 -6.92
N VAL A 11 0.23 6.25 -5.93
CA VAL A 11 -0.12 7.66 -6.08
C VAL A 11 0.96 8.55 -5.46
N LYS A 12 1.04 9.78 -5.94
CA LYS A 12 1.95 10.78 -5.39
C LYS A 12 1.37 11.37 -4.10
N LYS A 13 2.22 11.90 -3.25
CA LYS A 13 1.86 12.42 -1.92
C LYS A 13 0.79 13.50 -1.94
N ASP A 14 0.74 14.31 -3.00
CA ASP A 14 -0.19 15.42 -3.15
C ASP A 14 -1.46 15.05 -3.92
N THR A 15 -1.65 13.77 -4.23
CA THR A 15 -2.91 13.27 -4.78
C THR A 15 -4.00 13.44 -3.73
N ILE A 16 -5.16 13.97 -4.14
CA ILE A 16 -6.28 14.07 -3.19
C ILE A 16 -6.87 12.69 -2.90
N LEU A 17 -7.43 12.55 -1.73
CA LEU A 17 -7.92 11.26 -1.24
C LEU A 17 -8.98 10.66 -2.17
N LYS A 18 -9.84 11.49 -2.77
CA LYS A 18 -10.84 11.01 -3.73
C LYS A 18 -10.20 10.26 -4.89
N GLU A 19 -9.15 10.83 -5.49
CA GLU A 19 -8.45 10.21 -6.62
C GLU A 19 -7.73 8.93 -6.20
N ALA A 20 -7.16 8.92 -5.00
CA ALA A 20 -6.51 7.72 -4.45
C ALA A 20 -7.52 6.58 -4.28
N ILE A 21 -8.72 6.89 -3.77
CA ILE A 21 -9.79 5.91 -3.60
C ILE A 21 -10.25 5.37 -4.96
N GLU A 22 -10.38 6.24 -5.96
CA GLU A 22 -10.75 5.83 -7.31
C GLU A 22 -9.69 4.90 -7.92
N THR A 23 -8.41 5.21 -7.70
CA THR A 23 -7.31 4.37 -8.15
C THR A 23 -7.34 3.00 -7.48
N MET A 24 -7.64 2.94 -6.18
CA MET A 24 -7.82 1.68 -5.47
C MET A 24 -8.98 0.88 -6.03
N GLY A 25 -10.09 1.55 -6.33
CA GLY A 25 -11.30 0.90 -6.85
C GLY A 25 -11.13 0.24 -8.21
N SER A 26 -10.15 0.68 -9.00
CA SER A 26 -9.86 0.09 -10.32
C SER A 26 -8.86 -1.05 -10.25
N SER A 27 -8.46 -1.46 -9.06
CA SER A 27 -7.47 -2.51 -8.82
C SER A 27 -8.10 -3.66 -8.03
N ASN A 28 -7.44 -4.83 -8.07
CA ASN A 28 -7.86 -5.99 -7.28
C ASN A 28 -7.20 -6.00 -5.88
N LEU A 29 -6.40 -5.00 -5.58
CA LEU A 29 -5.71 -4.91 -4.28
C LEU A 29 -6.36 -3.82 -3.44
N GLY A 30 -6.58 -4.11 -2.18
CA GLY A 30 -7.15 -3.17 -1.22
C GLY A 30 -6.09 -2.29 -0.55
N ILE A 31 -5.07 -1.87 -1.29
CA ILE A 31 -3.97 -1.06 -0.77
C ILE A 31 -3.54 -0.02 -1.80
N ILE A 32 -3.19 1.17 -1.31
CA ILE A 32 -2.57 2.22 -2.11
C ILE A 32 -1.19 2.50 -1.52
N SER A 33 -0.18 2.55 -2.37
CA SER A 33 1.17 3.01 -1.99
C SER A 33 1.30 4.49 -2.31
N VAL A 34 1.83 5.25 -1.35
CA VAL A 34 2.00 6.70 -1.49
C VAL A 34 3.50 6.99 -1.59
N VAL A 35 3.91 7.66 -2.65
CA VAL A 35 5.32 7.94 -2.92
C VAL A 35 5.54 9.44 -3.14
N ASP A 36 6.80 9.86 -3.00
CA ASP A 36 7.20 11.21 -3.39
C ASP A 36 7.60 11.25 -4.87
N ASN A 37 8.11 12.39 -5.33
CA ASN A 37 8.50 12.57 -6.74
C ASN A 37 9.70 11.71 -7.14
N ASN A 38 10.44 11.18 -6.19
CA ASN A 38 11.59 10.30 -6.43
C ASN A 38 11.24 8.83 -6.24
N ASN A 39 9.95 8.51 -6.16
CA ASN A 39 9.45 7.15 -5.94
C ASN A 39 9.84 6.56 -4.57
N THR A 40 10.21 7.40 -3.61
CA THR A 40 10.43 6.96 -2.23
C THR A 40 9.09 6.65 -1.59
N LEU A 41 8.97 5.48 -0.97
CA LEU A 41 7.74 5.09 -0.29
C LEU A 41 7.57 5.90 0.98
N LEU A 42 6.49 6.67 1.05
CA LEU A 42 6.14 7.50 2.20
C LEU A 42 5.15 6.82 3.12
N GLY A 43 4.28 6.00 2.58
CA GLY A 43 3.27 5.33 3.38
C GLY A 43 2.32 4.51 2.53
N ILE A 44 1.37 3.90 3.21
CA ILE A 44 0.32 3.11 2.57
C ILE A 44 -1.03 3.48 3.18
N ILE A 45 -2.10 3.19 2.43
CA ILE A 45 -3.45 3.24 2.99
C ILE A 45 -4.22 2.03 2.47
N THR A 46 -4.92 1.33 3.38
CA THR A 46 -5.67 0.13 3.03
C THR A 46 -7.18 0.42 3.07
N ASP A 47 -7.98 -0.49 2.49
CA ASP A 47 -9.44 -0.44 2.59
C ASP A 47 -9.91 -0.32 4.04
N GLY A 48 -9.30 -1.11 4.93
CA GLY A 48 -9.63 -1.08 6.35
C GLY A 48 -9.33 0.27 7.00
N ASP A 49 -8.20 0.87 6.63
CA ASP A 49 -7.82 2.19 7.15
C ASP A 49 -8.81 3.26 6.70
N LEU A 50 -9.21 3.23 5.43
CA LEU A 50 -10.20 4.16 4.89
C LEU A 50 -11.54 4.02 5.60
N ARG A 51 -11.98 2.79 5.81
CA ARG A 51 -13.25 2.51 6.49
C ARG A 51 -13.24 3.07 7.90
N ARG A 52 -12.15 2.82 8.65
CA ARG A 52 -12.01 3.33 10.02
C ARG A 52 -11.98 4.86 10.05
N LYS A 53 -11.29 5.49 9.10
CA LYS A 53 -11.22 6.95 9.02
C LYS A 53 -12.57 7.57 8.68
N LEU A 54 -13.32 6.96 7.77
CA LEU A 54 -14.66 7.44 7.41
C LEU A 54 -15.61 7.43 8.61
N LEU A 55 -15.48 6.45 9.50
CA LEU A 55 -16.30 6.37 10.70
C LEU A 55 -15.93 7.43 11.74
N LYS A 56 -14.73 7.99 11.67
CA LYS A 56 -14.21 8.97 12.64
C LYS A 56 -14.22 10.41 12.12
N VAL A 57 -14.55 10.61 10.87
CA VAL A 57 -14.51 11.92 10.24
C VAL A 57 -15.60 12.81 10.85
N GLN A 58 -15.21 14.03 11.27
CA GLN A 58 -16.11 15.00 11.90
C GLN A 58 -16.32 16.24 11.06
N LYS A 59 -16.04 16.16 9.77
CA LYS A 59 -16.26 17.22 8.80
C LYS A 59 -17.02 16.66 7.61
N PRO A 60 -17.63 17.50 6.76
CA PRO A 60 -18.34 17.01 5.59
C PRO A 60 -17.45 16.12 4.73
N LEU A 61 -18.02 15.05 4.19
CA LEU A 61 -17.28 14.07 3.39
C LEU A 61 -16.54 14.73 2.22
N SER A 62 -17.14 15.75 1.59
CA SER A 62 -16.51 16.47 0.49
C SER A 62 -15.18 17.12 0.91
N PHE A 63 -15.08 17.59 2.15
CA PHE A 63 -13.84 18.19 2.67
C PHE A 63 -12.80 17.13 2.98
N PHE A 64 -13.23 15.96 3.43
CA PHE A 64 -12.33 14.83 3.67
C PHE A 64 -11.73 14.33 2.35
N LEU A 65 -12.52 14.23 1.31
CA LEU A 65 -12.10 13.68 0.02
C LEU A 65 -11.10 14.54 -0.73
N ILE A 66 -10.98 15.84 -0.41
CA ILE A 66 -9.99 16.72 -1.05
C ILE A 66 -8.71 16.86 -0.25
N ASP A 67 -8.59 16.22 0.91
CA ASP A 67 -7.34 16.19 1.66
C ASP A 67 -6.27 15.47 0.85
N ASP A 68 -5.00 15.83 1.07
CA ASP A 68 -3.89 15.11 0.46
C ASP A 68 -3.80 13.70 1.04
N VAL A 69 -3.60 12.71 0.19
CA VAL A 69 -3.54 11.29 0.61
C VAL A 69 -2.44 11.07 1.65
N VAL A 70 -1.34 11.80 1.57
CA VAL A 70 -0.23 11.65 2.50
C VAL A 70 -0.62 11.99 3.94
N ASP A 71 -1.63 12.84 4.13
CA ASP A 71 -2.10 13.21 5.47
C ASP A 71 -2.90 12.08 6.13
N HIS A 72 -3.31 11.08 5.38
CA HIS A 72 -4.13 9.98 5.85
C HIS A 72 -3.46 8.61 5.73
N CYS A 73 -2.28 8.52 5.14
CA CYS A 73 -1.60 7.24 5.00
C CYS A 73 -0.89 6.83 6.29
N ILE A 74 -0.67 5.52 6.44
CA ILE A 74 0.19 4.99 7.50
C ILE A 74 1.62 5.25 7.08
N LYS A 75 2.36 6.02 7.86
CA LYS A 75 3.76 6.35 7.61
C LYS A 75 4.66 5.24 8.16
N GLU A 76 5.81 5.06 7.52
CA GLU A 76 6.74 3.99 7.87
C GLU A 76 6.08 2.62 7.88
N PRO A 77 5.44 2.21 6.75
CA PRO A 77 4.77 0.92 6.69
C PRO A 77 5.77 -0.22 6.76
N LEU A 78 5.29 -1.41 7.09
CA LEU A 78 6.09 -2.61 6.96
C LEU A 78 6.43 -2.81 5.48
N THR A 79 7.68 -3.15 5.20
CA THR A 79 8.19 -3.39 3.85
C THR A 79 9.14 -4.58 3.86
N THR A 80 9.51 -5.04 2.67
CA THR A 80 10.57 -6.03 2.52
C THR A 80 11.50 -5.61 1.38
N LEU A 81 12.73 -6.12 1.43
CA LEU A 81 13.69 -5.93 0.36
C LEU A 81 13.56 -7.07 -0.66
N LEU A 82 13.99 -6.80 -1.89
CA LEU A 82 13.89 -7.78 -2.98
C LEU A 82 14.64 -9.09 -2.66
N GLU A 83 15.76 -8.98 -1.97
CA GLU A 83 16.64 -10.11 -1.65
C GLU A 83 16.11 -11.01 -0.53
N VAL A 84 15.09 -10.57 0.21
CA VAL A 84 14.53 -11.34 1.32
C VAL A 84 13.84 -12.58 0.77
N LYS A 85 14.05 -13.72 1.45
CA LYS A 85 13.41 -14.97 1.06
C LYS A 85 11.89 -14.85 1.17
N LEU A 86 11.20 -15.52 0.24
CA LEU A 86 9.74 -15.49 0.20
C LEU A 86 9.12 -16.03 1.48
N THR A 87 9.75 -17.04 2.11
CA THR A 87 9.28 -17.58 3.39
C THR A 87 9.39 -16.57 4.51
N ASP A 88 10.44 -15.74 4.51
CA ASP A 88 10.61 -14.68 5.52
C ASP A 88 9.60 -13.56 5.30
N ALA A 89 9.32 -13.21 4.04
CA ALA A 89 8.28 -12.23 3.72
C ALA A 89 6.90 -12.74 4.16
N LEU A 90 6.61 -14.01 3.91
CA LEU A 90 5.36 -14.63 4.36
C LEU A 90 5.20 -14.54 5.88
N LYS A 91 6.29 -14.79 6.61
CA LYS A 91 6.26 -14.69 8.07
C LYS A 91 5.92 -13.28 8.54
N ILE A 92 6.51 -12.26 7.91
CA ILE A 92 6.19 -10.87 8.21
C ILE A 92 4.69 -10.62 8.01
N MET A 93 4.14 -11.10 6.90
CA MET A 93 2.73 -10.91 6.57
C MET A 93 1.82 -11.62 7.56
N GLU A 94 2.14 -12.85 7.92
CA GLU A 94 1.35 -13.63 8.87
C GLU A 94 1.43 -13.07 10.29
N ASP A 95 2.63 -12.72 10.75
CA ASP A 95 2.83 -12.21 12.11
C ASP A 95 2.15 -10.86 12.33
N ASN A 96 1.97 -10.08 11.27
CA ASN A 96 1.36 -8.76 11.32
C ASN A 96 -0.06 -8.72 10.75
N GLU A 97 -0.58 -9.87 10.33
CA GLU A 97 -1.93 -10.01 9.79
C GLU A 97 -2.20 -9.04 8.63
N ILE A 98 -1.23 -8.92 7.72
CA ILE A 98 -1.33 -8.07 6.54
C ILE A 98 -1.40 -8.92 5.27
N TRP A 99 -2.14 -8.41 4.28
CA TRP A 99 -2.39 -9.11 3.01
C TRP A 99 -1.46 -8.67 1.89
N ASP A 100 -0.86 -7.51 2.06
CA ASP A 100 0.00 -6.88 1.06
C ASP A 100 1.24 -6.32 1.73
N LEU A 101 2.39 -6.52 1.12
CA LEU A 101 3.68 -6.09 1.65
C LEU A 101 4.46 -5.38 0.54
N PRO A 102 4.66 -4.05 0.66
CA PRO A 102 5.46 -3.34 -0.33
C PRO A 102 6.90 -3.82 -0.35
N VAL A 103 7.46 -3.91 -1.55
CA VAL A 103 8.86 -4.26 -1.78
C VAL A 103 9.62 -2.99 -2.16
N VAL A 104 10.68 -2.71 -1.43
CA VAL A 104 11.51 -1.53 -1.64
C VAL A 104 12.98 -1.93 -1.82
N ASN A 105 13.79 -1.02 -2.38
CA ASN A 105 15.23 -1.21 -2.40
C ASN A 105 15.87 -0.59 -1.15
N GLU A 106 17.20 -0.64 -1.06
CA GLU A 106 17.93 -0.12 0.11
C GLU A 106 17.78 1.39 0.32
N ASN A 107 17.32 2.12 -0.70
CA ASN A 107 17.05 3.55 -0.63
C ASN A 107 15.57 3.86 -0.37
N ASN A 108 14.80 2.85 0.03
CA ASN A 108 13.37 2.95 0.28
C ASN A 108 12.55 3.35 -0.95
N LYS A 109 13.06 3.05 -2.15
CA LYS A 109 12.30 3.25 -3.39
C LYS A 109 11.37 2.07 -3.59
N LEU A 110 10.12 2.36 -3.92
CA LEU A 110 9.13 1.32 -4.19
C LEU A 110 9.46 0.60 -5.51
N ILE A 111 9.56 -0.71 -5.47
CA ILE A 111 9.86 -1.52 -6.64
C ILE A 111 8.80 -2.57 -6.96
N GLY A 112 7.95 -2.91 -6.01
CA GLY A 112 6.92 -3.91 -6.25
C GLY A 112 6.01 -4.11 -5.05
N MET A 113 5.14 -5.10 -5.16
CA MET A 113 4.17 -5.47 -4.13
C MET A 113 4.09 -6.98 -4.02
N LEU A 114 4.10 -7.51 -2.81
CA LEU A 114 3.76 -8.91 -2.55
C LEU A 114 2.33 -9.00 -2.05
N HIS A 115 1.54 -9.86 -2.66
CA HIS A 115 0.18 -10.15 -2.23
C HIS A 115 0.13 -11.55 -1.62
N LEU A 116 -0.49 -11.69 -0.45
CA LEU A 116 -0.46 -12.91 0.34
C LEU A 116 -0.85 -14.17 -0.46
N HIS A 117 -1.96 -14.09 -1.21
CA HIS A 117 -2.41 -15.26 -1.99
C HIS A 117 -1.38 -15.71 -3.01
N GLN A 118 -0.70 -14.77 -3.67
CA GLN A 118 0.33 -15.09 -4.66
C GLN A 118 1.57 -15.69 -4.00
N VAL A 119 1.94 -15.18 -2.82
CA VAL A 119 3.08 -15.71 -2.06
C VAL A 119 2.80 -17.15 -1.63
N VAL A 120 1.63 -17.39 -1.05
CA VAL A 120 1.23 -18.72 -0.59
C VAL A 120 1.18 -19.71 -1.78
N LYS A 121 0.57 -19.27 -2.89
CA LYS A 121 0.47 -20.10 -4.09
C LYS A 121 1.86 -20.49 -4.61
N LYS A 122 2.80 -19.56 -4.63
CA LYS A 122 4.17 -19.82 -5.11
C LYS A 122 4.90 -20.80 -4.20
N LEU A 123 4.73 -20.70 -2.89
CA LEU A 123 5.39 -21.59 -1.94
C LEU A 123 4.81 -22.99 -1.93
N LEU A 124 3.50 -23.15 -2.23
CA LEU A 124 2.85 -24.46 -2.24
C LEU A 124 2.94 -25.16 -3.58
N PHE A 125 3.10 -24.44 -4.65
CA PHE A 125 3.12 -24.95 -6.01
C PHE A 125 4.32 -24.43 -6.79
#